data_4d184ce0c3cad75ee66949c31ad838ab
#
_entry.id   4d184ce0c3cad75ee66949c31ad838ab
#
_cell.length_a   1.000
_cell.length_b   1.000
_cell.length_c   1.000
_cell.angle_alpha   90.00
_cell.angle_beta   90.00
_cell.angle_gamma   90.00
#
_symmetry.space_group_name_H-M   'P 1'
#
loop_
_entity.id
_entity.type
_entity.pdbx_description
1 polymer ?
#
loop_
_entity_poly.entity_id
_entity_poly.type
_entity_poly.pdbx_seq_one_letter_code
_entity_poly.pdbx_strand_id
1 'polypeptide(L)'
;MREPHPRSWLIRYVIGVFSLVLCSVLTKFSVEGKKNLPPSGPYILAPNHIDDVDPAPITAAVVKPITYLMAEDQIELPWYKAWGPWSYGVTLVNRSNLQISTIKNIQKQIQKNERICIFPEGTIKGEGLKEGK
;
A
#
# COMPACT_ATOMS: atom_id res chain seq x y z
N MET A 1 -2.43 19.71 -8.51
CA MET A 1 -3.05 18.92 -7.42
C MET A 1 -2.05 18.79 -6.29
N ARG A 2 -2.49 18.78 -5.02
CA ARG A 2 -1.56 18.56 -3.89
C ARG A 2 -1.08 17.10 -3.93
N GLU A 3 0.18 16.87 -3.63
CA GLU A 3 0.73 15.51 -3.55
C GLU A 3 -0.06 14.65 -2.56
N PRO A 4 -0.32 13.37 -2.88
CA PRO A 4 -0.98 12.49 -1.94
C PRO A 4 -0.03 12.21 -0.76
N HIS A 5 -0.52 12.46 0.45
CA HIS A 5 0.18 12.13 1.68
C HIS A 5 -0.61 11.09 2.47
N PRO A 6 0.05 10.23 3.26
CA PRO A 6 -0.65 9.30 4.12
C PRO A 6 -1.71 10.01 4.98
N ARG A 7 -2.95 9.55 4.91
CA ARG A 7 -4.05 10.11 5.69
C ARG A 7 -3.90 9.73 7.17
N SER A 8 -4.71 10.36 8.02
CA SER A 8 -4.70 10.05 9.44
C SER A 8 -4.96 8.55 9.69
N TRP A 9 -4.48 8.04 10.81
CA TRP A 9 -4.67 6.65 11.22
C TRP A 9 -6.15 6.24 11.18
N LEU A 10 -7.04 7.09 11.67
CA LEU A 10 -8.47 6.82 11.72
C LEU A 10 -9.07 6.66 10.32
N ILE A 11 -8.76 7.55 9.40
CA ILE A 11 -9.26 7.47 8.01
C ILE A 11 -8.80 6.18 7.36
N ARG A 12 -7.52 5.85 7.47
CA ARG A 12 -6.95 4.62 6.89
C ARG A 12 -7.55 3.36 7.52
N TYR A 13 -7.84 3.38 8.83
CA TYR A 13 -8.50 2.28 9.51
C TYR A 13 -9.93 2.08 9.01
N VAL A 14 -10.72 3.16 8.89
CA VAL A 14 -12.10 3.10 8.36
C VAL A 14 -12.11 2.57 6.94
N ILE A 15 -11.19 3.02 6.08
CA ILE A 15 -11.05 2.51 4.71
C ILE A 15 -10.68 1.01 4.74
N GLY A 16 -9.83 0.58 5.67
CA GLY A 16 -9.46 -0.84 5.83
C GLY A 16 -10.67 -1.72 6.19
N VAL A 17 -11.49 -1.28 7.13
CA VAL A 17 -12.74 -1.98 7.49
C VAL A 17 -13.71 -2.00 6.30
N PHE A 18 -13.88 -0.88 5.61
CA PHE A 18 -14.73 -0.80 4.42
C PHE A 18 -14.23 -1.74 3.31
N SER A 19 -12.91 -1.77 3.05
CA SER A 19 -12.32 -2.68 2.06
C SER A 19 -12.56 -4.15 2.44
N LEU A 20 -12.46 -4.51 3.72
CA LEU A 20 -12.77 -5.85 4.19
C LEU A 20 -14.21 -6.24 3.92
N VAL A 21 -15.15 -5.37 4.27
CA VAL A 21 -16.60 -5.61 4.01
C VAL A 21 -16.85 -5.75 2.52
N LEU A 22 -16.31 -4.83 1.72
CA LEU A 22 -16.48 -4.84 0.26
C LEU A 22 -15.91 -6.12 -0.38
N CYS A 23 -14.68 -6.50 -0.05
CA CYS A 23 -14.08 -7.72 -0.55
C CYS A 23 -14.88 -8.96 -0.13
N SER A 24 -15.36 -9.01 1.12
CA SER A 24 -16.12 -10.16 1.64
C SER A 24 -17.49 -10.30 0.99
N VAL A 25 -18.12 -9.19 0.61
CA VAL A 25 -19.45 -9.20 -0.05
C VAL A 25 -19.34 -9.50 -1.54
N LEU A 26 -18.35 -8.90 -2.21
CA LEU A 26 -18.23 -9.01 -3.68
C LEU A 26 -17.47 -10.24 -4.15
N THR A 27 -16.68 -10.87 -3.27
CA THR A 27 -15.81 -11.98 -3.65
C THR A 27 -15.80 -13.07 -2.57
N LYS A 28 -15.30 -14.25 -2.92
CA LYS A 28 -14.98 -15.30 -1.93
C LYS A 28 -13.67 -14.98 -1.23
N PHE A 29 -13.62 -13.83 -0.53
CA PHE A 29 -12.42 -13.34 0.10
C PHE A 29 -12.06 -14.17 1.33
N SER A 30 -10.85 -14.73 1.34
CA SER A 30 -10.29 -15.42 2.48
C SER A 30 -8.82 -15.00 2.70
N VAL A 31 -8.39 -14.97 3.93
CA VAL A 31 -7.01 -14.61 4.31
C VAL A 31 -6.39 -15.76 5.07
N GLU A 32 -5.40 -16.39 4.47
CA GLU A 32 -4.61 -17.43 5.12
C GLU A 32 -3.32 -16.84 5.71
N GLY A 33 -2.81 -17.45 6.76
CA GLY A 33 -1.54 -17.05 7.37
C GLY A 33 -1.54 -15.71 8.11
N LYS A 34 -2.69 -15.08 8.38
CA LYS A 34 -2.77 -13.79 9.10
C LYS A 34 -2.05 -13.81 10.45
N LYS A 35 -2.00 -14.96 11.12
CA LYS A 35 -1.27 -15.19 12.38
C LYS A 35 0.25 -15.03 12.25
N ASN A 36 0.79 -15.09 11.03
CA ASN A 36 2.22 -14.93 10.76
C ASN A 36 2.64 -13.45 10.70
N LEU A 37 1.67 -12.53 10.63
CA LEU A 37 1.96 -11.10 10.72
C LEU A 37 2.31 -10.72 12.15
N PRO A 38 3.29 -9.83 12.37
CA PRO A 38 3.58 -9.31 13.70
C PRO A 38 2.31 -8.71 14.34
N PRO A 39 1.98 -9.09 15.58
CA PRO A 39 0.77 -8.61 16.26
C PRO A 39 0.83 -7.11 16.53
N SER A 40 2.02 -6.55 16.69
CA SER A 40 2.28 -5.14 16.95
C SER A 40 3.61 -4.70 16.33
N GLY A 41 3.85 -3.40 16.32
CA GLY A 41 5.08 -2.81 15.79
C GLY A 41 5.06 -2.59 14.27
N PRO A 42 6.14 -2.01 13.73
CA PRO A 42 6.31 -1.79 12.30
C PRO A 42 6.73 -3.08 11.60
N TYR A 43 6.35 -3.22 10.35
CA TYR A 43 6.84 -4.25 9.45
C TYR A 43 6.71 -3.81 8.00
N ILE A 44 7.41 -4.48 7.11
CA ILE A 44 7.34 -4.25 5.68
C ILE A 44 6.59 -5.43 5.05
N LEU A 45 5.56 -5.11 4.27
CA LEU A 45 4.89 -6.05 3.38
C LEU A 45 5.48 -5.92 1.99
N ALA A 46 5.82 -7.04 1.37
CA ALA A 46 6.36 -7.10 0.01
C ALA A 46 5.54 -8.07 -0.85
N PRO A 47 4.28 -7.73 -1.16
CA PRO A 47 3.43 -8.57 -1.99
C PRO A 47 3.79 -8.46 -3.47
N ASN A 48 3.32 -9.43 -4.27
CA ASN A 48 3.32 -9.31 -5.72
C ASN A 48 2.38 -8.21 -6.18
N HIS A 49 2.66 -7.62 -7.35
CA HIS A 49 1.82 -6.60 -7.96
C HIS A 49 1.29 -7.09 -9.32
N ILE A 50 0.04 -7.52 -9.33
CA ILE A 50 -0.62 -8.09 -10.50
C ILE A 50 -1.55 -7.07 -11.14
N ASP A 51 -2.25 -6.25 -10.32
CA ASP A 51 -3.25 -5.30 -10.77
C ASP A 51 -3.24 -4.02 -9.93
N ASP A 52 -3.75 -2.92 -10.50
CA ASP A 52 -3.94 -1.63 -9.82
C ASP A 52 -4.82 -1.73 -8.55
N VAL A 53 -5.68 -2.76 -8.46
CA VAL A 53 -6.58 -2.98 -7.33
C VAL A 53 -5.96 -3.74 -6.15
N ASP A 54 -4.74 -4.28 -6.29
CA ASP A 54 -4.06 -5.08 -5.25
C ASP A 54 -3.98 -4.41 -3.87
N PRO A 55 -3.83 -3.08 -3.76
CA PRO A 55 -3.86 -2.43 -2.45
C PRO A 55 -5.16 -2.66 -1.67
N ALA A 56 -6.30 -2.83 -2.34
CA ALA A 56 -7.59 -3.01 -1.66
C ALA A 56 -7.69 -4.35 -0.90
N PRO A 57 -7.43 -5.54 -1.50
CA PRO A 57 -7.42 -6.81 -0.77
C PRO A 57 -6.30 -6.87 0.28
N ILE A 58 -5.15 -6.24 0.06
CA ILE A 58 -4.08 -6.18 1.07
C ILE A 58 -4.55 -5.36 2.28
N THR A 59 -5.15 -4.21 2.04
CA THR A 59 -5.74 -3.36 3.09
C THR A 59 -6.84 -4.11 3.85
N ALA A 60 -7.70 -4.85 3.15
CA ALA A 60 -8.74 -5.70 3.74
C ALA A 60 -8.16 -6.83 4.59
N ALA A 61 -7.10 -7.49 4.14
CA ALA A 61 -6.45 -8.59 4.86
C ALA A 61 -5.83 -8.13 6.18
N VAL A 62 -5.15 -6.99 6.17
CA VAL A 62 -4.41 -6.47 7.33
C VAL A 62 -5.34 -5.73 8.29
N VAL A 63 -6.31 -4.97 7.78
CA VAL A 63 -7.27 -4.09 8.51
C VAL A 63 -6.61 -2.99 9.36
N LYS A 64 -5.29 -2.95 9.40
CA LYS A 64 -4.53 -1.92 10.13
C LYS A 64 -3.96 -0.93 9.13
N PRO A 65 -3.80 0.36 9.50
CA PRO A 65 -3.19 1.34 8.61
C PRO A 65 -1.83 0.89 8.06
N ILE A 66 -1.70 0.97 6.75
CA ILE A 66 -0.50 0.64 5.98
C ILE A 66 -0.10 1.89 5.20
N THR A 67 1.17 2.16 5.06
CA THR A 67 1.68 3.19 4.16
C THR A 67 2.17 2.54 2.89
N TYR A 68 1.49 2.83 1.78
CA TYR A 68 1.90 2.35 0.46
C TYR A 68 2.97 3.26 -0.14
N LEU A 69 3.99 2.65 -0.73
CA LEU A 69 4.97 3.36 -1.55
C LEU A 69 4.49 3.33 -3.01
N MET A 70 4.41 4.50 -3.61
CA MET A 70 3.98 4.67 -5.01
C MET A 70 5.06 5.43 -5.78
N ALA A 71 5.32 4.99 -6.99
CA ALA A 71 6.30 5.67 -7.83
C ALA A 71 5.77 7.03 -8.31
N GLU A 72 6.63 8.05 -8.31
CA GLU A 72 6.28 9.42 -8.71
C GLU A 72 5.76 9.49 -10.16
N ASP A 73 6.31 8.66 -11.04
CA ASP A 73 5.90 8.57 -12.45
C ASP A 73 4.51 7.92 -12.65
N GLN A 74 3.93 7.36 -11.58
CA GLN A 74 2.57 6.79 -11.59
C GLN A 74 1.52 7.71 -10.96
N ILE A 75 1.87 8.94 -10.61
CA ILE A 75 0.93 9.88 -9.96
C ILE A 75 -0.14 10.42 -10.93
N GLU A 76 0.15 10.44 -12.23
CA GLU A 76 -0.77 10.88 -13.27
C GLU A 76 -1.81 9.80 -13.61
N LEU A 77 -2.61 9.44 -12.61
CA LEU A 77 -3.69 8.48 -12.78
C LEU A 77 -4.94 9.16 -13.33
N PRO A 78 -5.71 8.48 -14.20
CA PRO A 78 -7.06 8.90 -14.51
C PRO A 78 -7.90 9.09 -13.24
N TRP A 79 -8.82 10.02 -13.23
CA TRP A 79 -9.60 10.38 -12.05
C TRP A 79 -10.28 9.17 -11.36
N TYR A 80 -10.73 8.18 -12.14
CA TYR A 80 -11.38 6.97 -11.63
C TYR A 80 -10.41 5.97 -10.97
N LYS A 81 -9.09 6.12 -11.16
CA LYS A 81 -8.04 5.35 -10.46
C LYS A 81 -7.40 6.15 -9.34
N ALA A 82 -7.39 7.46 -9.46
CA ALA A 82 -6.73 8.36 -8.51
C ALA A 82 -7.41 8.38 -7.13
N TRP A 83 -8.71 8.06 -7.04
CA TRP A 83 -9.47 8.13 -5.78
C TRP A 83 -8.87 7.26 -4.67
N GLY A 84 -8.35 6.07 -5.00
CA GLY A 84 -7.73 5.16 -4.03
C GLY A 84 -6.50 5.79 -3.36
N PRO A 85 -5.42 6.09 -4.11
CA PRO A 85 -4.24 6.78 -3.58
C PRO A 85 -4.56 8.10 -2.87
N TRP A 86 -5.51 8.89 -3.38
CA TRP A 86 -5.89 10.17 -2.80
C TRP A 86 -6.68 10.04 -1.49
N SER A 87 -7.58 9.07 -1.38
CA SER A 87 -8.39 8.85 -0.19
C SER A 87 -7.58 8.24 0.96
N TYR A 88 -6.74 7.27 0.65
CA TYR A 88 -5.92 6.55 1.62
C TYR A 88 -4.61 7.29 1.93
N GLY A 89 -4.01 7.87 0.93
CA GLY A 89 -2.70 8.51 0.97
C GLY A 89 -1.57 7.50 0.73
N VAL A 90 -0.54 7.98 0.06
CA VAL A 90 0.65 7.19 -0.30
C VAL A 90 1.91 7.99 -0.04
N THR A 91 3.04 7.33 0.02
CA THR A 91 4.36 7.96 0.03
C THR A 91 4.99 7.81 -1.34
N LEU A 92 5.31 8.94 -1.97
CA LEU A 92 5.92 8.94 -3.30
C LEU A 92 7.40 8.58 -3.23
N VAL A 93 7.84 7.82 -4.22
CA VAL A 93 9.22 7.35 -4.37
C VAL A 93 9.70 7.56 -5.80
N ASN A 94 10.82 8.23 -5.96
CA ASN A 94 11.49 8.34 -7.25
C ASN A 94 12.32 7.08 -7.51
N ARG A 95 11.91 6.26 -8.49
CA ARG A 95 12.57 4.99 -8.83
C ARG A 95 13.91 5.16 -9.54
N SER A 96 14.05 6.25 -10.30
CA SER A 96 15.27 6.51 -11.09
C SER A 96 16.37 7.12 -10.25
N ASN A 97 16.02 7.81 -9.16
CA ASN A 97 16.96 8.45 -8.25
C ASN A 97 16.42 8.33 -6.82
N LEU A 98 16.80 7.24 -6.15
CA LEU A 98 16.42 7.01 -4.77
C LEU A 98 17.12 8.03 -3.87
N GLN A 99 16.43 9.12 -3.59
CA GLN A 99 16.97 10.20 -2.77
C GLN A 99 17.13 9.76 -1.31
N ILE A 100 18.18 10.26 -0.67
CA ILE A 100 18.42 10.05 0.78
C ILE A 100 17.21 10.54 1.60
N SER A 101 16.52 11.57 1.13
CA SER A 101 15.28 12.07 1.73
C SER A 101 14.16 11.01 1.77
N THR A 102 14.01 10.23 0.71
CA THR A 102 13.04 9.12 0.64
C THR A 102 13.34 8.06 1.68
N ILE A 103 14.60 7.64 1.77
CA ILE A 103 15.04 6.65 2.78
C ILE A 103 14.79 7.18 4.20
N LYS A 104 15.13 8.44 4.46
CA LYS A 104 14.86 9.08 5.76
C LYS A 104 13.37 9.15 6.08
N ASN A 105 12.52 9.42 5.08
CA ASN A 105 11.07 9.43 5.27
C ASN A 105 10.54 8.03 5.62
N ILE A 106 11.00 6.99 4.93
CA ILE A 106 10.64 5.59 5.24
C ILE A 106 11.09 5.23 6.66
N GLN A 107 12.33 5.53 7.03
CA GLN A 107 12.84 5.30 8.38
C GLN A 107 12.00 6.02 9.45
N LYS A 108 11.63 7.27 9.21
CA LYS A 108 10.76 8.05 10.11
C LYS A 108 9.38 7.43 10.27
N GLN A 109 8.82 6.84 9.22
CA GLN A 109 7.53 6.13 9.28
C GLN A 109 7.66 4.84 10.10
N ILE A 110 8.73 4.07 9.90
CA ILE A 110 9.02 2.87 10.70
C ILE A 110 9.17 3.23 12.20
N GLN A 111 9.89 4.31 12.51
CA GLN A 111 10.03 4.81 13.90
C GLN A 111 8.69 5.23 14.53
N LYS A 112 7.70 5.62 13.73
CA LYS A 112 6.33 5.90 14.16
C LYS A 112 5.43 4.66 14.27
N ASN A 113 6.01 3.46 14.23
CA ASN A 113 5.29 2.19 14.22
C ASN A 113 4.34 2.01 13.02
N GLU A 114 4.62 2.66 11.89
CA GLU A 114 3.84 2.46 10.68
C GLU A 114 4.24 1.17 9.96
N ARG A 115 3.27 0.57 9.32
CA ARG A 115 3.45 -0.59 8.45
C ARG A 115 3.61 -0.07 7.04
N ILE A 116 4.59 -0.59 6.32
CA ILE A 116 4.91 -0.16 4.96
C ILE A 116 4.60 -1.27 3.99
N CYS A 117 3.98 -0.95 2.87
CA CYS A 117 3.80 -1.86 1.76
C CYS A 117 4.60 -1.36 0.55
N ILE A 118 5.45 -2.23 0.03
CA ILE A 118 6.22 -2.00 -1.18
C ILE A 118 5.99 -3.16 -2.14
N PHE A 119 5.75 -2.85 -3.40
CA PHE A 119 5.68 -3.84 -4.46
C PHE A 119 7.08 -3.96 -5.09
N PRO A 120 7.84 -5.02 -4.79
CA PRO A 120 9.26 -5.10 -5.16
C PRO A 120 9.48 -5.19 -6.67
N GLU A 121 8.47 -5.60 -7.42
CA GLU A 121 8.53 -5.66 -8.89
C GLU A 121 8.60 -4.27 -9.55
N GLY A 122 8.18 -3.24 -8.83
CA GLY A 122 8.22 -1.85 -9.26
C GLY A 122 7.30 -1.49 -10.43
N THR A 123 6.60 -2.44 -11.03
CA THR A 123 5.62 -2.23 -12.11
C THR A 123 4.56 -3.33 -12.04
N ILE A 124 3.35 -3.00 -12.47
CA ILE A 124 2.29 -3.99 -12.67
C ILE A 124 2.66 -4.81 -13.90
N LYS A 125 2.83 -6.10 -13.72
CA LYS A 125 3.05 -7.04 -14.82
C LYS A 125 2.06 -8.18 -14.64
N GLY A 126 0.97 -8.17 -15.37
CA GLY A 126 -0.16 -9.10 -15.29
C GLY A 126 0.14 -10.61 -15.47
N GLU A 127 1.33 -11.08 -15.16
CA GLU A 127 1.75 -12.47 -15.29
C GLU A 127 2.58 -12.90 -14.07
N GLY A 128 1.94 -13.45 -13.05
CA GLY A 128 2.55 -14.24 -11.99
C GLY A 128 3.74 -13.66 -11.24
N LEU A 129 4.36 -14.48 -10.41
CA LEU A 129 5.58 -14.17 -9.66
C LEU A 129 6.73 -13.84 -10.59
N LYS A 130 7.34 -12.66 -10.43
CA LYS A 130 8.58 -12.25 -11.11
C LYS A 130 9.65 -11.90 -10.10
N GLU A 131 10.91 -12.07 -10.50
CA GLU A 131 12.04 -11.67 -9.67
C GLU A 131 11.96 -10.17 -9.34
N GLY A 132 12.19 -9.84 -8.08
CA GLY A 132 12.29 -8.47 -7.61
C GLY A 132 13.47 -7.73 -8.24
N LYS A 133 13.39 -6.43 -8.37
CA LYS A 133 14.47 -5.56 -8.85
C LYS A 133 15.27 -4.99 -7.71
#